data_f092a01111b396bff573120aac5af2a0
#
_entry.id   f092a01111b396bff573120aac5af2a0
#
_cell.length_a   1.000
_cell.length_b   1.000
_cell.length_c   1.000
_cell.angle_alpha   90.00
_cell.angle_beta   90.00
_cell.angle_gamma   90.00
#
_symmetry.space_group_name_H-M   'P 1'
#
loop_
_entity.id
_entity.type
_entity.pdbx_description
1 polymer ?
#
loop_
_entity_poly.entity_id
_entity_poly.type
_entity_poly.pdbx_seq_one_letter_code
_entity_poly.pdbx_strand_id
1 'polypeptide(L)'
;YVVPWNSPKIANILPQLECQCKNCKEPLLLFGRFTEMTEHVQKLFRYRNFITVSSNSWWDYLYAKERFLTLEGRQLNGKRNFNKRFNKAYPNAEFIPLNPSTIPMARAFLEKWYKSRGDMDEGLIAERDAINLAFEHWDDFELIGGILKEGDSVFGFTYGSGVYEDIFAVHIEKADRNIVGAYPALAVALAKMLPEKYK
;
A
#
# COMPACT_ATOMS: atom_id res chain seq x y z
N TYR A 1 1.47 5.55 12.97
CA TYR A 1 1.19 6.93 12.51
C TYR A 1 2.20 7.28 11.43
N VAL A 2 1.74 7.62 10.23
CA VAL A 2 2.59 8.16 9.16
C VAL A 2 2.62 9.67 9.31
N VAL A 3 3.74 10.21 9.76
CA VAL A 3 3.94 11.66 9.84
C VAL A 3 5.00 12.04 8.80
N PRO A 4 4.73 13.00 7.90
CA PRO A 4 5.75 13.50 7.00
C PRO A 4 6.93 14.04 7.82
N TRP A 5 8.10 13.43 7.69
CA TRP A 5 9.30 13.75 8.48
C TRP A 5 9.78 15.20 8.31
N ASN A 6 9.49 15.81 7.17
CA ASN A 6 9.79 17.21 6.84
C ASN A 6 8.70 18.19 7.29
N SER A 7 7.62 17.70 7.89
CA SER A 7 6.55 18.57 8.39
C SER A 7 7.02 19.33 9.63
N PRO A 8 6.86 20.66 9.67
CA PRO A 8 7.14 21.43 10.90
C PRO A 8 6.25 21.01 12.07
N LYS A 9 5.15 20.30 11.80
CA LYS A 9 4.23 19.77 12.82
C LYS A 9 4.81 18.57 13.60
N ILE A 10 5.88 17.93 13.09
CA ILE A 10 6.45 16.75 13.76
C ILE A 10 6.93 17.06 15.18
N ALA A 11 7.50 18.25 15.39
CA ALA A 11 7.95 18.71 16.68
C ALA A 11 6.80 18.80 17.73
N ASN A 12 5.58 19.07 17.28
CA ASN A 12 4.41 19.17 18.13
C ASN A 12 3.70 17.82 18.34
N ILE A 13 3.81 16.92 17.38
CA ILE A 13 3.13 15.61 17.40
C ILE A 13 3.91 14.59 18.23
N LEU A 14 5.24 14.59 18.13
CA LEU A 14 6.06 13.59 18.82
C LEU A 14 5.90 13.58 20.35
N PRO A 15 5.83 14.74 21.07
CA PRO A 15 5.57 14.72 22.52
C PRO A 15 4.21 14.10 22.87
N GLN A 16 3.21 14.26 22.02
CA GLN A 16 1.88 13.69 22.23
C GLN A 16 1.92 12.15 22.05
N LEU A 17 2.62 11.66 21.01
CA LEU A 17 2.82 10.24 20.78
C LEU A 17 3.62 9.59 21.94
N GLU A 18 4.65 10.27 22.43
CA GLU A 18 5.40 9.78 23.61
C GLU A 18 4.54 9.67 24.85
N CYS A 19 3.70 10.68 25.10
CA CYS A 19 2.78 10.65 26.23
C CYS A 19 1.81 9.46 26.09
N GLN A 20 1.28 9.24 24.90
CA GLN A 20 0.40 8.12 24.63
C GLN A 20 1.10 6.78 24.83
N CYS A 21 2.31 6.60 24.28
CA CYS A 21 3.09 5.37 24.44
C CYS A 21 3.45 5.10 25.91
N LYS A 22 3.80 6.15 26.68
CA LYS A 22 4.05 6.01 28.12
C LYS A 22 2.81 5.54 28.87
N ASN A 23 1.63 6.05 28.52
CA ASN A 23 0.37 5.65 29.14
C ASN A 23 0.04 4.19 28.84
N CYS A 24 0.36 3.72 27.63
CA CYS A 24 0.17 2.33 27.21
C CYS A 24 1.33 1.41 27.66
N LYS A 25 2.41 1.94 28.25
CA LYS A 25 3.64 1.21 28.60
C LYS A 25 4.35 0.57 27.40
N GLU A 26 4.16 1.13 26.23
CA GLU A 26 4.77 0.66 24.97
C GLU A 26 5.91 1.59 24.53
N PRO A 27 6.97 1.06 23.91
CA PRO A 27 8.01 1.90 23.34
C PRO A 27 7.48 2.70 22.15
N LEU A 28 7.89 3.97 22.01
CA LEU A 28 7.65 4.73 20.81
C LEU A 28 8.61 4.26 19.72
N LEU A 29 8.09 3.63 18.68
CA LEU A 29 8.84 3.20 17.51
C LEU A 29 8.58 4.18 16.36
N LEU A 30 9.66 4.76 15.82
CA LEU A 30 9.62 5.64 14.65
C LEU A 30 10.26 4.90 13.48
N PHE A 31 9.50 4.71 12.42
CA PHE A 31 10.00 4.10 11.19
C PHE A 31 10.38 5.18 10.20
N GLY A 32 11.59 5.07 9.64
CA GLY A 32 12.08 6.01 8.66
C GLY A 32 12.90 5.33 7.58
N ARG A 33 12.82 5.86 6.36
CA ARG A 33 13.46 5.29 5.18
C ARG A 33 14.84 5.86 4.87
N PHE A 34 15.16 7.05 5.41
CA PHE A 34 16.33 7.80 4.98
C PHE A 34 17.18 8.23 6.18
N THR A 35 18.49 8.25 5.97
CA THR A 35 19.47 8.73 6.95
C THR A 35 19.16 10.16 7.38
N GLU A 36 18.75 11.01 6.44
CA GLU A 36 18.37 12.42 6.68
C GLU A 36 17.21 12.56 7.65
N MET A 37 16.20 11.66 7.57
CA MET A 37 15.10 11.64 8.52
C MET A 37 15.60 11.30 9.93
N THR A 38 16.48 10.31 10.05
CA THR A 38 17.08 9.92 11.34
C THR A 38 17.84 11.09 11.94
N GLU A 39 18.66 11.79 11.14
CA GLU A 39 19.39 12.97 11.58
C GLU A 39 18.46 14.12 12.00
N HIS A 40 17.39 14.35 11.25
CA HIS A 40 16.41 15.38 11.57
C HIS A 40 15.71 15.10 12.90
N VAL A 41 15.25 13.86 13.11
CA VAL A 41 14.64 13.42 14.35
C VAL A 41 15.64 13.50 15.52
N GLN A 42 16.88 13.08 15.32
CA GLN A 42 17.93 13.20 16.34
C GLN A 42 18.23 14.66 16.72
N LYS A 43 18.23 15.59 15.73
CA LYS A 43 18.39 17.03 16.00
C LYS A 43 17.23 17.61 16.81
N LEU A 44 16.00 17.22 16.49
CA LEU A 44 14.80 17.66 17.23
C LEU A 44 14.78 17.12 18.67
N PHE A 45 15.33 15.94 18.88
CA PHE A 45 15.29 15.22 20.16
C PHE A 45 16.69 14.96 20.74
N ARG A 46 17.65 15.81 20.47
CA ARG A 46 19.07 15.69 20.91
C ARG A 46 19.27 15.43 22.41
N TYR A 47 18.26 15.66 23.23
CA TYR A 47 18.27 15.39 24.65
C TYR A 47 17.65 14.04 25.06
N ARG A 48 17.31 13.21 24.09
CA ARG A 48 16.66 11.92 24.32
C ARG A 48 17.50 10.79 23.72
N ASN A 49 17.56 9.68 24.43
CA ASN A 49 18.28 8.50 23.96
C ASN A 49 17.42 7.75 22.94
N PHE A 50 17.71 7.92 21.66
CA PHE A 50 17.16 7.07 20.60
C PHE A 50 18.15 5.96 20.28
N ILE A 51 17.62 4.74 20.14
CA ILE A 51 18.36 3.63 19.57
C ILE A 51 17.93 3.52 18.10
N THR A 52 18.86 3.67 17.19
CA THR A 52 18.61 3.45 15.75
C THR A 52 18.92 2.01 15.41
N VAL A 53 17.92 1.30 14.90
CA VAL A 53 18.07 -0.07 14.42
C VAL A 53 17.79 -0.09 12.94
N SER A 54 18.72 -0.65 12.15
CA SER A 54 18.54 -0.89 10.72
C SER A 54 18.44 -2.39 10.46
N SER A 55 17.48 -2.81 9.65
CA SER A 55 17.33 -4.19 9.24
C SER A 55 16.85 -4.28 7.81
N ASN A 56 17.54 -5.12 7.01
CA ASN A 56 17.16 -5.36 5.61
C ASN A 56 15.76 -6.01 5.48
N SER A 57 15.28 -6.66 6.54
CA SER A 57 13.92 -7.25 6.54
C SER A 57 12.81 -6.20 6.51
N TRP A 58 13.13 -4.95 6.78
CA TRP A 58 12.18 -3.83 6.75
C TRP A 58 12.30 -2.98 5.47
N TRP A 59 13.16 -3.41 4.53
CA TRP A 59 13.32 -2.70 3.26
C TRP A 59 12.17 -3.02 2.32
N ASP A 60 11.60 -1.99 1.74
CA ASP A 60 10.63 -2.13 0.66
C ASP A 60 11.34 -2.31 -0.67
N TYR A 61 10.68 -2.97 -1.60
CA TYR A 61 11.15 -3.07 -2.97
C TYR A 61 10.79 -1.80 -3.73
N LEU A 62 11.80 -1.15 -4.32
CA LEU A 62 11.61 -0.02 -5.21
C LEU A 62 11.69 -0.49 -6.67
N TYR A 63 10.68 -0.14 -7.43
CA TYR A 63 10.60 -0.45 -8.86
C TYR A 63 10.34 0.81 -9.66
N ALA A 64 11.00 0.98 -10.81
CA ALA A 64 10.57 1.97 -11.77
C ALA A 64 9.17 1.59 -12.31
N LYS A 65 8.24 2.54 -12.34
CA LYS A 65 6.88 2.37 -12.86
C LYS A 65 6.87 1.77 -14.27
N GLU A 66 7.80 2.19 -15.13
CA GLU A 66 7.98 1.68 -16.48
C GLU A 66 8.13 0.16 -16.53
N ARG A 67 8.76 -0.45 -15.54
CA ARG A 67 8.88 -1.91 -15.46
C ARG A 67 7.54 -2.63 -15.31
N PHE A 68 6.54 -1.99 -14.71
CA PHE A 68 5.18 -2.54 -14.63
C PHE A 68 4.39 -2.28 -15.90
N LEU A 69 4.64 -1.16 -16.58
CA LEU A 69 3.97 -0.83 -17.83
C LEU A 69 4.37 -1.78 -18.97
N THR A 70 5.66 -2.12 -19.07
CA THR A 70 6.20 -2.95 -20.15
C THR A 70 6.31 -4.42 -19.78
N LEU A 71 6.54 -4.73 -18.49
CA LEU A 71 6.89 -6.05 -17.97
C LEU A 71 8.11 -6.66 -18.71
N GLU A 72 9.05 -5.82 -19.15
CA GLU A 72 10.24 -6.24 -19.86
C GLU A 72 11.30 -6.84 -18.94
N GLY A 73 12.21 -7.60 -19.55
CA GLY A 73 13.32 -8.25 -18.88
C GLY A 73 13.02 -9.68 -18.39
N ARG A 74 14.10 -10.44 -18.23
CA ARG A 74 14.05 -11.86 -17.89
C ARG A 74 13.35 -12.12 -16.55
N GLN A 75 13.57 -11.24 -15.57
CA GLN A 75 13.00 -11.37 -14.22
C GLN A 75 11.46 -11.22 -14.20
N LEU A 76 10.88 -10.46 -15.16
CA LEU A 76 9.45 -10.23 -15.24
C LEU A 76 8.74 -11.14 -16.25
N ASN A 77 9.46 -12.08 -16.87
CA ASN A 77 8.89 -12.97 -17.88
C ASN A 77 7.68 -13.77 -17.34
N GLY A 78 7.76 -14.28 -16.13
CA GLY A 78 6.63 -14.96 -15.48
C GLY A 78 5.42 -14.04 -15.32
N LYS A 79 5.62 -12.83 -14.78
CA LYS A 79 4.54 -11.85 -14.60
C LYS A 79 3.92 -11.46 -15.95
N ARG A 80 4.74 -11.24 -16.98
CA ARG A 80 4.28 -10.93 -18.34
C ARG A 80 3.42 -12.06 -18.92
N ASN A 81 3.83 -13.31 -18.77
CA ASN A 81 3.08 -14.47 -19.27
C ASN A 81 1.74 -14.61 -18.52
N PHE A 82 1.72 -14.46 -17.22
CA PHE A 82 0.48 -14.47 -16.42
C PHE A 82 -0.45 -13.33 -16.80
N ASN A 83 0.06 -12.11 -17.00
CA ASN A 83 -0.74 -10.97 -17.46
C ASN A 83 -1.33 -11.22 -18.86
N LYS A 84 -0.56 -11.78 -19.79
CA LYS A 84 -1.09 -12.18 -21.10
C LYS A 84 -2.21 -13.22 -21.01
N ARG A 85 -2.06 -14.21 -20.14
CA ARG A 85 -3.11 -15.23 -19.91
C ARG A 85 -4.36 -14.62 -19.33
N PHE A 86 -4.23 -13.71 -18.36
CA PHE A 86 -5.35 -12.96 -17.80
C PHE A 86 -6.10 -12.19 -18.90
N ASN A 87 -5.39 -11.35 -19.65
CA ASN A 87 -6.02 -10.53 -20.71
C ASN A 87 -6.67 -11.37 -21.82
N LYS A 88 -6.16 -12.57 -22.07
CA LYS A 88 -6.79 -13.51 -23.02
C LYS A 88 -8.06 -14.13 -22.45
N ALA A 89 -8.08 -14.45 -21.17
CA ALA A 89 -9.24 -15.07 -20.51
C ALA A 89 -10.36 -14.05 -20.22
N TYR A 90 -9.98 -12.80 -19.97
CA TYR A 90 -10.87 -11.71 -19.57
C TYR A 90 -10.64 -10.49 -20.48
N PRO A 91 -11.03 -10.55 -21.77
CA PRO A 91 -10.75 -9.48 -22.73
C PRO A 91 -11.52 -8.18 -22.46
N ASN A 92 -12.62 -8.25 -21.70
CA ASN A 92 -13.44 -7.10 -21.33
C ASN A 92 -13.18 -6.65 -19.87
N ALA A 93 -12.10 -7.14 -19.26
CA ALA A 93 -11.73 -6.69 -17.92
C ALA A 93 -11.38 -5.21 -17.93
N GLU A 94 -11.93 -4.49 -16.97
CA GLU A 94 -11.72 -3.06 -16.76
C GLU A 94 -11.11 -2.79 -15.38
N PHE A 95 -10.37 -1.69 -15.29
CA PHE A 95 -9.84 -1.20 -14.03
C PHE A 95 -10.50 0.14 -13.72
N ILE A 96 -11.45 0.11 -12.78
CA ILE A 96 -12.20 1.28 -12.37
C ILE A 96 -11.60 1.93 -11.13
N PRO A 97 -11.60 3.27 -10.99
CA PRO A 97 -11.08 3.94 -9.82
C PRO A 97 -11.82 3.54 -8.53
N LEU A 98 -11.06 3.40 -7.43
CA LEU A 98 -11.61 3.37 -6.09
C LEU A 98 -12.02 4.78 -5.67
N ASN A 99 -13.23 4.91 -5.19
CA ASN A 99 -13.81 6.12 -4.63
C ASN A 99 -15.00 5.73 -3.74
N PRO A 100 -15.64 6.66 -3.02
CA PRO A 100 -16.75 6.33 -2.11
C PRO A 100 -17.89 5.52 -2.76
N SER A 101 -18.14 5.67 -4.07
CA SER A 101 -19.20 4.93 -4.76
C SER A 101 -18.80 3.49 -5.13
N THR A 102 -17.50 3.20 -5.31
CA THR A 102 -16.99 1.89 -5.70
C THR A 102 -16.38 1.09 -4.54
N ILE A 103 -16.03 1.73 -3.43
CA ILE A 103 -15.55 1.08 -2.20
C ILE A 103 -16.45 -0.08 -1.73
N PRO A 104 -17.80 0.00 -1.79
CA PRO A 104 -18.65 -1.13 -1.43
C PRO A 104 -18.35 -2.41 -2.21
N MET A 105 -17.95 -2.30 -3.48
CA MET A 105 -17.55 -3.47 -4.30
C MET A 105 -16.25 -4.08 -3.78
N ALA A 106 -15.26 -3.24 -3.43
CA ALA A 106 -14.00 -3.69 -2.86
C ALA A 106 -14.20 -4.36 -1.49
N ARG A 107 -15.09 -3.82 -0.64
CA ARG A 107 -15.47 -4.43 0.64
C ARG A 107 -16.11 -5.81 0.44
N ALA A 108 -17.06 -5.93 -0.48
CA ALA A 108 -17.71 -7.20 -0.78
C ALA A 108 -16.72 -8.26 -1.30
N PHE A 109 -15.75 -7.86 -2.13
CA PHE A 109 -14.66 -8.73 -2.56
C PHE A 109 -13.77 -9.13 -1.38
N LEU A 110 -13.37 -8.19 -0.54
CA LEU A 110 -12.49 -8.40 0.61
C LEU A 110 -13.09 -9.42 1.59
N GLU A 111 -14.38 -9.33 1.89
CA GLU A 111 -15.09 -10.28 2.73
C GLU A 111 -15.04 -11.71 2.16
N LYS A 112 -15.24 -11.87 0.85
CA LYS A 112 -15.11 -13.17 0.17
C LYS A 112 -13.67 -13.67 0.23
N TRP A 113 -12.71 -12.77 0.05
CA TRP A 113 -11.28 -13.09 0.07
C TRP A 113 -10.86 -13.62 1.46
N TYR A 114 -11.25 -12.94 2.55
CA TYR A 114 -10.96 -13.42 3.92
C TYR A 114 -11.66 -14.75 4.22
N LYS A 115 -12.92 -14.92 3.84
CA LYS A 115 -13.64 -16.21 4.01
C LYS A 115 -12.94 -17.37 3.30
N SER A 116 -12.32 -17.12 2.15
CA SER A 116 -11.57 -18.14 1.41
C SER A 116 -10.25 -18.52 2.06
N ARG A 117 -9.72 -17.72 2.99
CA ARG A 117 -8.47 -17.97 3.70
C ARG A 117 -8.62 -18.94 4.87
N GLY A 118 -9.82 -19.09 5.42
CA GLY A 118 -10.05 -19.86 6.63
C GLY A 118 -9.72 -19.05 7.89
N ASP A 119 -8.82 -19.55 8.72
CA ASP A 119 -8.49 -18.91 9.99
C ASP A 119 -7.81 -17.54 9.78
N MET A 120 -8.26 -16.58 10.58
CA MET A 120 -7.75 -15.22 10.63
C MET A 120 -6.75 -15.10 11.78
N ASP A 121 -5.47 -14.98 11.47
CA ASP A 121 -4.45 -14.62 12.46
C ASP A 121 -4.52 -13.12 12.83
N GLU A 122 -3.79 -12.74 13.87
CA GLU A 122 -3.75 -11.34 14.35
C GLU A 122 -3.30 -10.36 13.26
N GLY A 123 -2.36 -10.78 12.40
CA GLY A 123 -1.87 -9.96 11.29
C GLY A 123 -2.95 -9.69 10.25
N LEU A 124 -3.73 -10.71 9.87
CA LEU A 124 -4.85 -10.56 8.93
C LEU A 124 -6.00 -9.72 9.53
N ILE A 125 -6.24 -9.83 10.83
CA ILE A 125 -7.23 -8.98 11.53
C ILE A 125 -6.77 -7.53 11.48
N ALA A 126 -5.53 -7.24 11.87
CA ALA A 126 -4.97 -5.90 11.83
C ALA A 126 -4.96 -5.30 10.41
N GLU A 127 -4.62 -6.12 9.39
CA GLU A 127 -4.68 -5.71 7.99
C GLU A 127 -6.11 -5.35 7.57
N ARG A 128 -7.09 -6.18 7.91
CA ARG A 128 -8.51 -5.91 7.62
C ARG A 128 -8.98 -4.60 8.24
N ASP A 129 -8.62 -4.37 9.50
CA ASP A 129 -9.02 -3.17 10.22
C ASP A 129 -8.35 -1.92 9.62
N ALA A 130 -7.09 -2.02 9.20
CA ALA A 130 -6.39 -0.96 8.48
C ALA A 130 -7.03 -0.66 7.11
N ILE A 131 -7.45 -1.71 6.36
CA ILE A 131 -8.15 -1.52 5.07
C ILE A 131 -9.51 -0.84 5.29
N ASN A 132 -10.25 -1.23 6.33
CA ASN A 132 -11.53 -0.61 6.65
C ASN A 132 -11.37 0.86 7.01
N LEU A 133 -10.38 1.20 7.83
CA LEU A 133 -10.05 2.58 8.17
C LEU A 133 -9.66 3.40 6.93
N ALA A 134 -8.87 2.83 6.02
CA ALA A 134 -8.51 3.46 4.76
C ALA A 134 -9.74 3.75 3.88
N PHE A 135 -10.70 2.83 3.83
CA PHE A 135 -11.94 3.03 3.09
C PHE A 135 -12.89 4.07 3.73
N GLU A 136 -12.84 4.24 5.04
CA GLU A 136 -13.62 5.26 5.76
C GLU A 136 -13.05 6.67 5.58
N HIS A 137 -11.74 6.78 5.44
CA HIS A 137 -10.99 8.03 5.31
C HIS A 137 -10.31 8.16 3.95
N TRP A 138 -10.94 7.65 2.89
CA TRP A 138 -10.34 7.55 1.56
C TRP A 138 -9.80 8.88 1.04
N ASP A 139 -10.61 9.93 1.14
CA ASP A 139 -10.24 11.26 0.66
C ASP A 139 -9.24 11.95 1.60
N ASP A 140 -9.37 11.72 2.92
CA ASP A 140 -8.47 12.29 3.93
C ASP A 140 -7.02 11.79 3.78
N PHE A 141 -6.85 10.54 3.33
CA PHE A 141 -5.55 9.92 3.15
C PHE A 141 -4.98 10.08 1.74
N GLU A 142 -5.67 10.82 0.88
CA GLU A 142 -5.26 11.06 -0.53
C GLU A 142 -4.91 9.75 -1.26
N LEU A 143 -5.71 8.70 -1.05
CA LEU A 143 -5.45 7.39 -1.60
C LEU A 143 -5.78 7.33 -3.09
N ILE A 144 -4.95 6.62 -3.82
CA ILE A 144 -5.15 6.31 -5.25
C ILE A 144 -5.21 4.80 -5.40
N GLY A 145 -6.23 4.30 -6.05
CA GLY A 145 -6.39 2.87 -6.27
C GLY A 145 -7.55 2.54 -7.21
N GLY A 146 -7.71 1.25 -7.47
CA GLY A 146 -8.78 0.79 -8.35
C GLY A 146 -9.14 -0.66 -8.15
N ILE A 147 -10.24 -1.04 -8.78
CA ILE A 147 -10.83 -2.38 -8.79
C ILE A 147 -10.68 -2.96 -10.20
N LEU A 148 -10.14 -4.15 -10.29
CA LEU A 148 -10.09 -4.94 -11.53
C LEU A 148 -11.31 -5.86 -11.57
N LYS A 149 -12.16 -5.71 -12.61
CA LYS A 149 -13.43 -6.43 -12.75
C LYS A 149 -13.81 -6.70 -14.21
N GLU A 150 -14.70 -7.63 -14.42
CA GLU A 150 -15.41 -7.83 -15.70
C GLU A 150 -16.90 -8.09 -15.41
N GLY A 151 -17.79 -7.25 -15.94
CA GLY A 151 -19.21 -7.28 -15.56
C GLY A 151 -19.36 -7.11 -14.05
N ASP A 152 -20.05 -8.05 -13.38
CA ASP A 152 -20.25 -8.05 -11.93
C ASP A 152 -19.14 -8.79 -11.16
N SER A 153 -18.20 -9.41 -11.86
CA SER A 153 -17.13 -10.20 -11.29
C SER A 153 -15.94 -9.33 -10.91
N VAL A 154 -15.67 -9.17 -9.63
CA VAL A 154 -14.47 -8.48 -9.13
C VAL A 154 -13.33 -9.48 -9.00
N PHE A 155 -12.20 -9.20 -9.64
CA PHE A 155 -11.00 -10.02 -9.61
C PHE A 155 -10.01 -9.59 -8.54
N GLY A 156 -10.09 -8.32 -8.11
CA GLY A 156 -9.21 -7.77 -7.09
C GLY A 156 -9.28 -6.26 -7.00
N PHE A 157 -8.59 -5.71 -6.00
CA PHE A 157 -8.39 -4.27 -5.86
C PHE A 157 -7.00 -3.98 -5.30
N THR A 158 -6.53 -2.77 -5.53
CA THR A 158 -5.26 -2.27 -5.02
C THR A 158 -5.35 -0.78 -4.76
N TYR A 159 -4.61 -0.31 -3.76
CA TYR A 159 -4.46 1.11 -3.50
C TYR A 159 -3.14 1.43 -2.80
N GLY A 160 -2.79 2.70 -2.84
CA GLY A 160 -1.64 3.25 -2.16
C GLY A 160 -1.72 4.76 -2.08
N SER A 161 -0.62 5.39 -1.71
CA SER A 161 -0.48 6.84 -1.65
C SER A 161 0.91 7.31 -2.06
N GLY A 162 1.03 8.59 -2.37
CA GLY A 162 2.33 9.22 -2.55
C GLY A 162 3.06 9.30 -1.22
N VAL A 163 4.29 8.80 -1.18
CA VAL A 163 5.15 8.87 0.01
C VAL A 163 6.30 9.86 -0.15
N TYR A 164 6.57 10.25 -1.38
CA TYR A 164 7.53 11.27 -1.76
C TYR A 164 7.11 11.91 -3.09
N GLU A 165 7.82 12.93 -3.57
CA GLU A 165 7.43 13.71 -4.77
C GLU A 165 7.12 12.83 -5.98
N ASP A 166 7.95 11.82 -6.25
CA ASP A 166 7.85 10.93 -7.40
C ASP A 166 7.74 9.43 -7.03
N ILE A 167 7.58 9.11 -5.73
CA ILE A 167 7.45 7.74 -5.23
C ILE A 167 6.01 7.49 -4.76
N PHE A 168 5.44 6.40 -5.25
CA PHE A 168 4.15 5.89 -4.83
C PHE A 168 4.32 4.55 -4.08
N ALA A 169 3.77 4.46 -2.87
CA ALA A 169 3.76 3.22 -2.11
C ALA A 169 2.42 2.49 -2.32
N VAL A 170 2.49 1.25 -2.76
CA VAL A 170 1.33 0.34 -2.79
C VAL A 170 1.15 -0.21 -1.39
N HIS A 171 0.04 0.10 -0.74
CA HIS A 171 -0.26 -0.35 0.62
C HIS A 171 -0.96 -1.70 0.62
N ILE A 172 -1.92 -1.87 -0.27
CA ILE A 172 -2.72 -3.09 -0.38
C ILE A 172 -2.84 -3.53 -1.83
N GLU A 173 -2.65 -4.82 -2.05
CA GLU A 173 -2.94 -5.50 -3.30
C GLU A 173 -3.61 -6.85 -2.97
N LYS A 174 -4.88 -6.99 -3.33
CA LYS A 174 -5.69 -8.17 -3.11
C LYS A 174 -6.31 -8.63 -4.41
N ALA A 175 -6.05 -9.87 -4.79
CA ALA A 175 -6.67 -10.48 -5.97
C ALA A 175 -7.14 -11.91 -5.66
N ASP A 176 -8.09 -12.40 -6.44
CA ASP A 176 -8.53 -13.79 -6.37
C ASP A 176 -7.41 -14.71 -6.86
N ARG A 177 -6.95 -15.60 -5.99
CA ARG A 177 -5.87 -16.56 -6.27
C ARG A 177 -6.26 -17.62 -7.29
N ASN A 178 -7.55 -17.86 -7.47
CA ASN A 178 -8.06 -18.80 -8.45
C ASN A 178 -8.05 -18.20 -9.87
N ILE A 179 -7.92 -16.89 -9.99
CA ILE A 179 -7.86 -16.18 -11.26
C ILE A 179 -6.41 -16.04 -11.70
N VAL A 180 -6.03 -16.85 -12.67
CA VAL A 180 -4.65 -16.87 -13.17
C VAL A 180 -4.27 -15.53 -13.77
N GLY A 181 -3.27 -14.88 -13.19
CA GLY A 181 -2.73 -13.61 -13.67
C GLY A 181 -3.43 -12.37 -13.13
N ALA A 182 -4.40 -12.50 -12.21
CA ALA A 182 -5.09 -11.36 -11.62
C ALA A 182 -4.12 -10.38 -10.91
N TYR A 183 -3.17 -10.87 -10.11
CA TYR A 183 -2.17 -10.03 -9.46
C TYR A 183 -1.31 -9.21 -10.43
N PRO A 184 -0.62 -9.81 -11.43
CA PRO A 184 0.14 -9.01 -12.39
C PRO A 184 -0.74 -8.07 -13.22
N ALA A 185 -1.99 -8.45 -13.54
CA ALA A 185 -2.92 -7.57 -14.25
C ALA A 185 -3.28 -6.35 -13.38
N LEU A 186 -3.52 -6.56 -12.09
CA LEU A 186 -3.83 -5.52 -11.11
C LEU A 186 -2.67 -4.52 -10.97
N ALA A 187 -1.44 -5.02 -10.82
CA ALA A 187 -0.24 -4.19 -10.72
C ALA A 187 -0.01 -3.34 -11.99
N VAL A 188 -0.19 -3.94 -13.18
CA VAL A 188 -0.09 -3.21 -14.47
C VAL A 188 -1.18 -2.16 -14.57
N ALA A 189 -2.40 -2.48 -14.20
CA ALA A 189 -3.53 -1.57 -14.27
C ALA A 189 -3.35 -0.36 -13.34
N LEU A 190 -2.88 -0.59 -12.10
CA LEU A 190 -2.53 0.48 -11.18
C LEU A 190 -1.43 1.38 -11.79
N ALA A 191 -0.33 0.79 -12.27
CA ALA A 191 0.77 1.54 -12.84
C ALA A 191 0.32 2.45 -14.00
N LYS A 192 -0.63 1.99 -14.84
CA LYS A 192 -1.22 2.79 -15.92
C LYS A 192 -2.08 3.96 -15.41
N MET A 193 -2.76 3.76 -14.28
CA MET A 193 -3.64 4.77 -13.70
C MET A 193 -2.89 5.85 -12.93
N LEU A 194 -1.71 5.52 -12.38
CA LEU A 194 -0.94 6.46 -11.56
C LEU A 194 -0.56 7.72 -12.35
N PRO A 195 -0.69 8.91 -11.74
CA PRO A 195 -0.21 10.17 -12.28
C PRO A 195 1.24 10.09 -12.81
N GLU A 196 1.55 10.91 -13.83
CA GLU A 196 2.88 10.92 -14.47
C GLU A 196 4.03 11.32 -13.53
N LYS A 197 3.72 12.06 -12.47
CA LYS A 197 4.72 12.43 -11.47
C LYS A 197 5.37 11.23 -10.78
N TYR A 198 4.67 10.10 -10.65
CA TYR A 198 5.23 8.88 -10.07
C TYR A 198 6.01 8.09 -11.12
N LYS A 199 7.23 7.72 -10.79
CA LYS A 199 8.19 7.10 -11.73
C LYS A 199 8.54 5.66 -11.40
#